data_572a7bf0b86d271177fa2303a55096a7
#
_entry.id   572a7bf0b86d271177fa2303a55096a7
#
_cell.length_a   1.000
_cell.length_b   1.000
_cell.length_c   1.000
_cell.angle_alpha   90.00
_cell.angle_beta   90.00
_cell.angle_gamma   90.00
#
_symmetry.space_group_name_H-M   'P 1'
#
loop_
_entity.id
_entity.type
_entity.pdbx_description
1 polymer ?
#
loop_
_entity_poly.entity_id
_entity_poly.type
_entity_poly.pdbx_seq_one_letter_code
_entity_poly.pdbx_strand_id
1 'polypeptide(L)' 'MKEENFSKLKEIFMAVFELSESQVGSYRKINNRKWDSLATVTLIAAVESEFDIFIDESAYEGFTSFSAVELKLDEIGL' A
#
# COMPACT_ATOMS: atom_id res chain seq x y z
N MET A 1 2.03 1.71 13.66
CA MET A 1 1.34 0.55 13.06
C MET A 1 1.76 -0.71 13.78
N LYS A 2 0.82 -1.61 14.04
CA LYS A 2 1.16 -2.88 14.68
C LYS A 2 2.08 -3.71 13.79
N GLU A 3 3.01 -4.43 14.39
CA GLU A 3 3.98 -5.21 13.64
C GLU A 3 3.36 -6.23 12.69
N GLU A 4 2.31 -6.92 13.13
CA GLU A 4 1.62 -7.88 12.27
C GLU A 4 0.94 -7.20 11.08
N ASN A 5 0.41 -6.00 11.27
CA ASN A 5 -0.23 -5.24 10.19
C ASN A 5 0.82 -4.70 9.22
N PHE A 6 1.97 -4.30 9.74
CA PHE A 6 3.09 -3.86 8.92
C PHE A 6 3.57 -5.00 8.01
N SER A 7 3.69 -6.20 8.57
CA SER A 7 4.09 -7.38 7.79
C SER A 7 3.08 -7.70 6.70
N LYS A 8 1.79 -7.60 7.00
CA LYS A 8 0.74 -7.82 6.01
C LYS A 8 0.80 -6.79 4.88
N LEU A 9 1.06 -5.53 5.21
CA LEU A 9 1.19 -4.49 4.20
C LEU A 9 2.38 -4.74 3.28
N LYS A 10 3.51 -5.18 3.85
CA LYS A 10 4.67 -5.55 3.03
C LYS A 10 4.33 -6.69 2.07
N GLU A 11 3.64 -7.71 2.56
CA GLU A 11 3.25 -8.84 1.72
C GLU A 11 2.34 -8.40 0.56
N ILE A 12 1.43 -7.47 0.83
CA ILE A 12 0.55 -6.92 -0.21
C ILE A 12 1.39 -6.25 -1.30
N PHE A 13 2.34 -5.41 -0.92
CA PHE A 13 3.21 -4.73 -1.89
C PHE A 13 4.06 -5.72 -2.68
N MET A 14 4.59 -6.73 -2.00
CA MET A 14 5.39 -7.77 -2.66
C MET A 14 4.56 -8.52 -3.71
N ALA A 15 3.31 -8.81 -3.40
CA ALA A 15 2.42 -9.52 -4.33
C ALA A 15 1.95 -8.63 -5.48
N VAL A 16 1.52 -7.41 -5.19
CA VAL A 16 0.96 -6.50 -6.21
C VAL A 16 2.03 -6.05 -7.20
N PHE A 17 3.23 -5.73 -6.70
CA PHE A 17 4.30 -5.17 -7.53
C PHE A 17 5.45 -6.15 -7.80
N GLU A 18 5.32 -7.39 -7.36
CA GLU A 18 6.34 -8.43 -7.56
C GLU A 18 7.71 -7.99 -7.00
N LEU A 19 7.72 -7.54 -5.75
CA LEU A 19 8.92 -7.04 -5.09
C LEU A 19 9.51 -8.08 -4.15
N SER A 20 10.84 -7.98 -3.94
CA SER A 20 11.46 -8.67 -2.83
C SER A 20 11.27 -7.83 -1.57
N GLU A 21 11.43 -8.43 -0.40
CA GLU A 21 11.25 -7.74 0.86
C GLU A 21 12.14 -6.50 0.99
N SER A 22 13.36 -6.58 0.48
CA SER A 22 14.31 -5.46 0.57
C SER A 22 13.91 -4.25 -0.28
N GLN A 23 13.02 -4.43 -1.25
CA GLN A 23 12.60 -3.36 -2.16
C GLN A 23 11.37 -2.60 -1.65
N VAL A 24 10.62 -3.18 -0.73
CA VAL A 24 9.32 -2.63 -0.33
C VAL A 24 9.42 -1.27 0.33
N GLY A 25 10.33 -1.12 1.29
CA GLY A 25 10.40 0.08 2.13
C GLY A 25 10.60 1.39 1.38
N SER A 26 11.31 1.34 0.25
CA SER A 26 11.60 2.53 -0.56
C SER A 26 10.76 2.62 -1.83
N TYR A 27 9.77 1.75 -1.98
CA TYR A 27 8.99 1.69 -3.21
C TYR A 27 8.08 2.91 -3.35
N ARG A 28 8.09 3.54 -4.52
CA ARG A 28 7.36 4.78 -4.80
C ARG A 28 6.74 4.77 -6.18
N LYS A 29 5.68 5.56 -6.32
CA LYS A 29 4.95 5.71 -7.58
C LYS A 29 5.71 6.57 -8.58
N ILE A 30 6.40 7.61 -8.12
CA ILE A 30 7.06 8.57 -9.00
C ILE A 30 8.08 7.89 -9.90
N ASN A 31 8.01 8.17 -11.20
CA ASN A 31 8.89 7.57 -12.21
C ASN A 31 8.86 6.04 -12.24
N ASN A 32 7.74 5.45 -11.82
CA ASN A 32 7.60 4.01 -11.71
C ASN A 32 6.47 3.53 -12.62
N ARG A 33 6.82 2.90 -13.72
CA ARG A 33 5.85 2.43 -14.71
C ARG A 33 4.93 1.34 -14.18
N LYS A 34 5.39 0.59 -13.18
CA LYS A 34 4.59 -0.48 -12.58
C LYS A 34 3.48 0.06 -11.69
N TRP A 35 3.62 1.27 -11.20
CA TRP A 35 2.64 1.88 -10.31
C TRP A 35 1.80 2.91 -11.05
N ASP A 36 0.93 2.44 -11.91
CA ASP A 36 -0.03 3.27 -12.64
C ASP A 36 -1.37 3.32 -11.89
N SER A 37 -2.38 3.90 -12.51
CA SER A 37 -3.72 4.03 -11.91
C SER A 37 -4.36 2.67 -11.62
N LEU A 38 -4.16 1.71 -12.50
CA LEU A 38 -4.70 0.36 -12.30
C LEU A 38 -4.03 -0.32 -11.11
N ALA A 39 -2.71 -0.18 -10.99
CA ALA A 39 -1.98 -0.74 -9.86
C ALA A 39 -2.42 -0.11 -8.54
N THR A 40 -2.71 1.20 -8.54
CA THR A 40 -3.23 1.88 -7.36
C THR A 40 -4.57 1.29 -6.92
N VAL A 41 -5.49 1.07 -7.85
CA VAL A 41 -6.79 0.47 -7.55
C VAL A 41 -6.62 -0.97 -7.02
N THR A 42 -5.74 -1.73 -7.64
CA THR A 42 -5.44 -3.10 -7.21
C THR A 42 -4.87 -3.11 -5.78
N LEU A 43 -3.94 -2.20 -5.51
CA LEU A 43 -3.34 -2.07 -4.17
C LEU A 43 -4.40 -1.72 -3.13
N ILE A 44 -5.26 -0.75 -3.42
CA ILE A 44 -6.31 -0.32 -2.50
C ILE A 44 -7.28 -1.47 -2.24
N ALA A 45 -7.70 -2.20 -3.26
CA ALA A 45 -8.58 -3.34 -3.10
C ALA A 45 -7.97 -4.41 -2.20
N ALA A 46 -6.68 -4.67 -2.36
CA ALA A 46 -5.97 -5.65 -1.54
C ALA A 46 -5.89 -5.20 -0.09
N VAL A 47 -5.62 -3.91 0.14
CA VAL A 47 -5.56 -3.34 1.49
C VAL A 47 -6.93 -3.40 2.17
N GLU A 48 -7.98 -3.01 1.45
CA GLU A 48 -9.34 -3.05 2.00
C GLU A 48 -9.75 -4.47 2.38
N SER A 49 -9.40 -5.44 1.54
CA SER A 49 -9.74 -6.84 1.79
C SER A 49 -8.97 -7.41 2.97
N GLU A 50 -7.68 -7.13 3.03
CA GLU A 50 -6.81 -7.70 4.08
C GLU A 50 -7.12 -7.14 5.47
N PHE A 51 -7.41 -5.85 5.55
CA PHE A 51 -7.62 -5.17 6.82
C PHE A 51 -9.10 -4.95 7.14
N ASP A 52 -10.00 -5.39 6.26
CA ASP A 52 -11.45 -5.23 6.42
C ASP A 52 -11.83 -3.77 6.69
N ILE A 53 -11.35 -2.88 5.83
CA ILE A 53 -11.59 -1.44 5.94
C ILE A 53 -12.11 -0.89 4.63
N PHE A 54 -12.67 0.33 4.68
CA PHE A 54 -13.08 1.07 3.49
C PHE A 54 -12.15 2.27 3.32
N ILE A 55 -11.64 2.48 2.10
CA ILE A 55 -10.81 3.62 1.77
C ILE A 55 -11.59 4.49 0.79
N ASP A 56 -11.88 5.72 1.21
CA ASP A 56 -12.61 6.68 0.38
C ASP A 56 -11.77 7.04 -0.85
N GLU A 57 -12.43 7.18 -1.99
CA GLU A 57 -11.78 7.54 -3.24
C GLU A 57 -10.97 8.83 -3.12
N SER A 58 -11.40 9.78 -2.29
CA SER A 58 -10.66 11.01 -2.05
C SER A 58 -9.28 10.79 -1.45
N ALA A 59 -9.03 9.63 -0.86
CA ALA A 59 -7.73 9.28 -0.28
C ALA A 59 -6.78 8.62 -1.28
N TYR A 60 -7.26 8.25 -2.46
CA TYR A 60 -6.45 7.50 -3.44
C TYR A 60 -5.21 8.24 -3.89
N GLU A 61 -5.29 9.57 -4.01
CA GLU A 61 -4.15 10.39 -4.43
C GLU A 61 -2.98 10.30 -3.46
N GLY A 62 -3.23 9.97 -2.20
CA GLY A 62 -2.18 9.81 -1.20
C GLY A 62 -1.45 8.49 -1.26
N PHE A 63 -1.89 7.57 -2.11
CA PHE A 63 -1.23 6.26 -2.28
C PHE A 63 -0.08 6.38 -3.26
N THR A 64 1.00 7.02 -2.83
CA THR A 64 2.13 7.36 -3.70
C THR A 64 3.43 6.66 -3.32
N SER A 65 3.49 6.02 -2.17
CA SER A 65 4.68 5.29 -1.73
C SER A 65 4.28 4.30 -0.64
N PHE A 66 5.13 3.33 -0.37
CA PHE A 66 4.92 2.42 0.74
C PHE A 66 4.80 3.20 2.06
N SER A 67 5.70 4.14 2.28
CA SER A 67 5.67 4.96 3.49
C SER A 67 4.39 5.76 3.64
N ALA A 68 3.87 6.32 2.54
CA ALA A 68 2.62 7.08 2.57
C ALA A 68 1.44 6.19 2.92
N VAL A 69 1.39 4.98 2.38
CA VAL A 69 0.33 4.01 2.68
C VAL A 69 0.41 3.57 4.14
N GLU A 70 1.62 3.28 4.60
CA GLU A 70 1.85 2.91 6.00
C GLU A 70 1.33 4.00 6.95
N LEU A 71 1.65 5.25 6.65
CA LEU A 71 1.23 6.39 7.47
C LEU A 71 -0.31 6.51 7.49
N LYS A 72 -0.96 6.35 6.34
CA LYS A 72 -2.42 6.39 6.29
C LYS A 72 -3.07 5.31 7.13
N LEU A 73 -2.56 4.09 7.06
CA LEU A 73 -3.10 2.99 7.84
C LEU A 73 -2.83 3.19 9.34
N ASP A 74 -1.68 3.75 9.67
CA ASP A 74 -1.34 4.07 11.05
C ASP A 74 -2.32 5.10 11.63
N GLU A 75 -2.67 6.12 10.84
CA GLU A 75 -3.61 7.17 11.24
C GLU A 75 -5.01 6.62 11.56
N ILE A 76 -5.43 5.56 10.90
CA ILE A 76 -6.74 4.95 11.16
C ILE A 76 -6.68 3.83 12.21
N GLY A 77 -5.55 3.66 12.86
CA GLY A 77 -5.42 2.76 14.00
C GLY A 77 -4.86 1.38 13.72
N LEU A 78 -4.37 1.15 12.53
CA LEU A 78 -3.77 -0.13 12.18
C LEU A 78 -2.29 -0.17 12.50
#